data_eb98461ccc45e4ca92ce2a50795ce20d
#
_entry.id   eb98461ccc45e4ca92ce2a50795ce20d
#
_cell.length_a   1.000
_cell.length_b   1.000
_cell.length_c   1.000
_cell.angle_alpha   90.00
_cell.angle_beta   90.00
_cell.angle_gamma   90.00
#
_symmetry.space_group_name_H-M   'P 1'
#
loop_
_entity.id
_entity.type
_entity.pdbx_description
1 polymer ?
#
loop_
_entity_poly.entity_id
_entity_poly.type
_entity_poly.pdbx_seq_one_letter_code
_entity_poly.pdbx_strand_id
1 'polypeptide(L)'
;MTILTFKTKYQTLIERLDAIRSCKAFETLVIVVIVVSALAIGAHTHNLPDWSLTLLKVLDISITLFFLFEIIIRMMVEPQFKNFFKNGWNVFDTIIVIGSLIPIDNSETVLLARLLRIFRVLRLISFVPELRMLVRALLKAIPRMGYVVLLMFVIFYMYGAVGSMFFNHINPGLWDNISVAMITMFRVVTFDNWSEVMYEVMDVYPFAWIYFLSFIFLNAFVFLNMMIGVVIDVFSQEHEKHSKEQGKGEAFEVHDTHELVIKLMTQVTRMEKTMIEHTNDKKQ
;
A
#
# COMPACT_ATOMS: atom_id res chain seq x y z
N MET A 1 -12.73 -49.61 1.00
CA MET A 1 -11.45 -49.53 1.76
C MET A 1 -10.43 -48.57 1.14
N THR A 2 -10.36 -48.48 -0.19
CA THR A 2 -9.37 -47.65 -0.94
C THR A 2 -9.56 -46.14 -0.83
N ILE A 3 -10.79 -45.64 -0.75
CA ILE A 3 -11.08 -44.18 -0.74
C ILE A 3 -10.75 -43.54 0.63
N LEU A 4 -10.97 -44.23 1.72
CA LEU A 4 -10.64 -43.76 3.07
C LEU A 4 -9.11 -43.67 3.28
N THR A 5 -8.36 -44.65 2.78
CA THR A 5 -6.88 -44.66 2.84
C THR A 5 -6.27 -43.53 1.98
N PHE A 6 -6.89 -43.18 0.85
CA PHE A 6 -6.44 -42.11 -0.01
C PHE A 6 -6.68 -40.74 0.64
N LYS A 7 -7.84 -40.54 1.30
CA LYS A 7 -8.20 -39.30 1.99
C LYS A 7 -7.28 -39.03 3.20
N THR A 8 -6.94 -40.09 3.95
CA THR A 8 -6.00 -39.98 5.09
C THR A 8 -4.59 -39.64 4.63
N LYS A 9 -4.11 -40.28 3.54
CA LYS A 9 -2.80 -40.03 2.98
C LYS A 9 -2.66 -38.62 2.39
N TYR A 10 -3.73 -38.11 1.78
CA TYR A 10 -3.79 -36.74 1.27
C TYR A 10 -3.78 -35.70 2.42
N GLN A 11 -4.53 -35.93 3.49
CA GLN A 11 -4.52 -35.04 4.68
C GLN A 11 -3.14 -35.02 5.36
N THR A 12 -2.49 -36.16 5.52
CA THR A 12 -1.13 -36.25 6.08
C THR A 12 -0.11 -35.51 5.20
N LEU A 13 -0.28 -35.53 3.88
CA LEU A 13 0.58 -34.79 2.95
C LEU A 13 0.39 -33.28 3.12
N ILE A 14 -0.85 -32.81 3.22
CA ILE A 14 -1.17 -31.38 3.44
C ILE A 14 -0.58 -30.90 4.76
N GLU A 15 -0.75 -31.66 5.85
CA GLU A 15 -0.18 -31.33 7.16
C GLU A 15 1.35 -31.22 7.12
N ARG A 16 2.03 -32.12 6.41
CA ARG A 16 3.48 -32.02 6.20
C ARG A 16 3.88 -30.81 5.37
N LEU A 17 3.14 -30.48 4.32
CA LEU A 17 3.41 -29.31 3.49
C LEU A 17 3.17 -28.01 4.27
N ASP A 18 2.16 -27.97 5.11
CA ASP A 18 1.90 -26.81 5.99
C ASP A 18 2.98 -26.65 7.06
N ALA A 19 3.47 -27.75 7.64
CA ALA A 19 4.59 -27.72 8.56
C ALA A 19 5.88 -27.21 7.91
N ILE A 20 6.16 -27.58 6.65
CA ILE A 20 7.30 -27.07 5.90
C ILE A 20 7.13 -25.58 5.61
N ARG A 21 5.96 -25.17 5.16
CA ARG A 21 5.63 -23.76 4.86
C ARG A 21 5.74 -22.85 6.08
N SER A 22 5.29 -23.33 7.24
CA SER A 22 5.29 -22.57 8.51
C SER A 22 6.66 -22.58 9.21
N CYS A 23 7.66 -23.27 8.64
CA CYS A 23 9.01 -23.32 9.20
C CYS A 23 9.76 -22.02 8.88
N LYS A 24 10.32 -21.36 9.90
CA LYS A 24 11.14 -20.14 9.72
C LYS A 24 12.29 -20.33 8.71
N ALA A 25 12.87 -21.54 8.67
CA ALA A 25 13.92 -21.86 7.72
C ALA A 25 13.44 -21.79 6.24
N PHE A 26 12.20 -22.21 5.97
CA PHE A 26 11.59 -22.11 4.65
C PHE A 26 11.30 -20.66 4.28
N GLU A 27 10.76 -19.86 5.19
CA GLU A 27 10.55 -18.42 4.96
C GLU A 27 11.87 -17.71 4.66
N THR A 28 12.91 -17.99 5.46
CA THR A 28 14.25 -17.44 5.23
C THR A 28 14.81 -17.87 3.89
N LEU A 29 14.65 -19.15 3.49
CA LEU A 29 15.07 -19.64 2.19
C LEU A 29 14.40 -18.87 1.05
N VAL A 30 13.09 -18.66 1.13
CA VAL A 30 12.35 -17.89 0.11
C VAL A 30 12.87 -16.46 0.01
N ILE A 31 13.11 -15.80 1.14
CA ILE A 31 13.69 -14.44 1.16
C ILE A 31 15.09 -14.44 0.51
N VAL A 32 15.94 -15.39 0.85
CA VAL A 32 17.28 -15.52 0.24
C VAL A 32 17.18 -15.72 -1.26
N VAL A 33 16.29 -16.58 -1.74
CA VAL A 33 16.08 -16.80 -3.18
C VAL A 33 15.59 -15.53 -3.88
N ILE A 34 14.72 -14.73 -3.24
CA ILE A 34 14.28 -13.42 -3.78
C ILE A 34 15.47 -12.47 -3.90
N VAL A 35 16.31 -12.37 -2.86
CA VAL A 35 17.51 -11.51 -2.87
C VAL A 35 18.50 -11.96 -3.94
N VAL A 36 18.76 -13.26 -4.05
CA VAL A 36 19.63 -13.82 -5.11
C VAL A 36 19.05 -13.53 -6.50
N SER A 37 17.73 -13.62 -6.68
CA SER A 37 17.07 -13.23 -7.93
C SER A 37 17.29 -11.76 -8.27
N ALA A 38 17.20 -10.86 -7.27
CA ALA A 38 17.45 -9.43 -7.45
C ALA A 38 18.90 -9.16 -7.89
N LEU A 39 19.86 -9.81 -7.23
CA LEU A 39 21.28 -9.69 -7.57
C LEU A 39 21.58 -10.25 -8.97
N ALA A 40 20.97 -11.38 -9.34
CA ALA A 40 21.12 -11.96 -10.68
C ALA A 40 20.59 -11.02 -11.77
N ILE A 41 19.45 -10.36 -11.54
CA ILE A 41 18.90 -9.36 -12.47
C ILE A 41 19.85 -8.16 -12.59
N GLY A 42 20.38 -7.66 -11.46
CA GLY A 42 21.38 -6.61 -11.46
C GLY A 42 22.65 -6.99 -12.21
N ALA A 43 23.13 -8.23 -12.04
CA ALA A 43 24.30 -8.74 -12.74
C ALA A 43 24.13 -8.75 -14.27
N HIS A 44 22.92 -9.00 -14.78
CA HIS A 44 22.65 -8.93 -16.22
C HIS A 44 22.83 -7.53 -16.85
N THR A 45 22.93 -6.46 -16.06
CA THR A 45 23.19 -5.12 -16.59
C THR A 45 24.68 -4.85 -16.86
N HIS A 46 25.55 -5.72 -16.37
CA HIS A 46 26.99 -5.63 -16.60
C HIS A 46 27.44 -6.43 -17.80
N ASN A 47 28.56 -6.01 -18.43
CA ASN A 47 29.21 -6.78 -19.50
C ASN A 47 29.92 -7.99 -18.88
N LEU A 48 29.25 -9.14 -18.92
CA LEU A 48 29.72 -10.37 -18.31
C LEU A 48 30.24 -11.33 -19.40
N PRO A 49 31.23 -12.20 -19.10
CA PRO A 49 31.69 -13.24 -20.01
C PRO A 49 30.58 -14.28 -20.25
N ASP A 50 30.62 -14.93 -21.42
CA ASP A 50 29.55 -15.86 -21.90
C ASP A 50 29.22 -17.01 -20.94
N TRP A 51 30.22 -17.54 -20.22
CA TRP A 51 30.01 -18.61 -19.25
C TRP A 51 29.11 -18.13 -18.08
N SER A 52 29.28 -16.88 -17.63
CA SER A 52 28.45 -16.32 -16.55
C SER A 52 27.03 -15.99 -17.00
N LEU A 53 26.84 -15.60 -18.26
CA LEU A 53 25.51 -15.41 -18.84
C LEU A 53 24.74 -16.73 -18.89
N THR A 54 25.41 -17.84 -19.20
CA THR A 54 24.81 -19.18 -19.18
C THR A 54 24.43 -19.58 -17.74
N LEU A 55 25.30 -19.32 -16.77
CA LEU A 55 25.02 -19.58 -15.36
C LEU A 55 23.80 -18.79 -14.88
N LEU A 56 23.74 -17.50 -15.21
CA LEU A 56 22.62 -16.63 -14.84
C LEU A 56 21.28 -17.08 -15.46
N LYS A 57 21.30 -17.57 -16.70
CA LYS A 57 20.10 -18.18 -17.34
C LYS A 57 19.61 -19.41 -16.58
N VAL A 58 20.52 -20.33 -16.24
CA VAL A 58 20.17 -21.54 -15.46
C VAL A 58 19.62 -21.14 -14.08
N LEU A 59 20.27 -20.19 -13.43
CA LEU A 59 19.83 -19.67 -12.14
C LEU A 59 18.42 -19.05 -12.22
N ASP A 60 18.15 -18.25 -13.25
CA ASP A 60 16.84 -17.60 -13.46
C ASP A 60 15.72 -18.62 -13.66
N ILE A 61 15.96 -19.68 -14.45
CA ILE A 61 15.00 -20.77 -14.64
C ILE A 61 14.78 -21.51 -13.31
N SER A 62 15.85 -21.84 -12.59
CA SER A 62 15.78 -22.53 -11.30
C SER A 62 14.97 -21.73 -10.26
N ILE A 63 15.19 -20.43 -10.18
CA ILE A 63 14.44 -19.51 -9.31
C ILE A 63 12.96 -19.46 -9.71
N THR A 64 12.66 -19.40 -11.01
CA THR A 64 11.28 -19.37 -11.51
C THR A 64 10.54 -20.65 -11.15
N LEU A 65 11.17 -21.82 -11.34
CA LEU A 65 10.61 -23.12 -10.97
C LEU A 65 10.44 -23.25 -9.46
N PHE A 66 11.38 -22.76 -8.67
CA PHE A 66 11.26 -22.73 -7.21
C PHE A 66 10.03 -21.93 -6.76
N PHE A 67 9.82 -20.75 -7.32
CA PHE A 67 8.66 -19.95 -7.00
C PHE A 67 7.34 -20.54 -7.48
N LEU A 68 7.34 -21.19 -8.64
CA LEU A 68 6.16 -21.92 -9.10
C LEU A 68 5.80 -23.04 -8.12
N PHE A 69 6.79 -23.81 -7.69
CA PHE A 69 6.60 -24.89 -6.73
C PHE A 69 6.11 -24.36 -5.37
N GLU A 70 6.66 -23.25 -4.89
CA GLU A 70 6.24 -22.58 -3.66
C GLU A 70 4.76 -22.17 -3.71
N ILE A 71 4.31 -21.55 -4.81
CA ILE A 71 2.91 -21.15 -4.99
C ILE A 71 1.99 -22.37 -5.04
N ILE A 72 2.39 -23.44 -5.73
CA ILE A 72 1.61 -24.68 -5.80
C ILE A 72 1.45 -25.27 -4.39
N ILE A 73 2.52 -25.35 -3.60
CA ILE A 73 2.45 -25.80 -2.20
C ILE A 73 1.47 -24.94 -1.41
N ARG A 74 1.58 -23.61 -1.50
CA ARG A 74 0.73 -22.66 -0.78
C ARG A 74 -0.74 -22.83 -1.17
N MET A 75 -1.01 -23.09 -2.46
CA MET A 75 -2.35 -23.32 -2.97
C MET A 75 -2.93 -24.67 -2.54
N MET A 76 -2.10 -25.71 -2.43
CA MET A 76 -2.53 -27.04 -1.97
C MET A 76 -2.83 -27.10 -0.47
N VAL A 77 -2.12 -26.31 0.32
CA VAL A 77 -2.32 -26.23 1.80
C VAL A 77 -3.59 -25.48 2.15
N GLU A 78 -4.07 -24.57 1.30
CA GLU A 78 -5.29 -23.81 1.56
C GLU A 78 -6.53 -24.74 1.49
N PRO A 79 -7.38 -24.80 2.53
CA PRO A 79 -8.52 -25.73 2.58
C PRO A 79 -9.53 -25.56 1.44
N GLN A 80 -9.62 -24.35 0.88
CA GLN A 80 -10.46 -24.03 -0.26
C GLN A 80 -9.69 -23.18 -1.27
N PHE A 81 -9.59 -23.66 -2.49
CA PHE A 81 -8.96 -22.94 -3.61
C PHE A 81 -9.43 -21.50 -3.77
N LYS A 82 -10.72 -21.24 -3.54
CA LYS A 82 -11.31 -19.89 -3.59
C LYS A 82 -10.76 -18.96 -2.51
N ASN A 83 -10.40 -19.46 -1.35
CA ASN A 83 -9.86 -18.63 -0.26
C ASN A 83 -8.43 -18.18 -0.54
N PHE A 84 -7.65 -18.96 -1.29
CA PHE A 84 -6.33 -18.57 -1.75
C PHE A 84 -6.36 -17.23 -2.50
N PHE A 85 -7.33 -17.06 -3.42
CA PHE A 85 -7.46 -15.84 -4.22
C PHE A 85 -8.17 -14.68 -3.49
N LYS A 86 -8.77 -14.90 -2.31
CA LYS A 86 -9.26 -13.80 -1.46
C LYS A 86 -8.13 -13.00 -0.80
N ASN A 87 -6.96 -13.60 -0.65
CA ASN A 87 -5.79 -12.90 -0.14
C ASN A 87 -5.08 -12.18 -1.29
N GLY A 88 -5.12 -10.84 -1.29
CA GLY A 88 -4.50 -10.01 -2.34
C GLY A 88 -3.00 -10.27 -2.51
N TRP A 89 -2.27 -10.65 -1.45
CA TRP A 89 -0.85 -11.00 -1.54
C TRP A 89 -0.62 -12.29 -2.32
N ASN A 90 -1.48 -13.29 -2.14
CA ASN A 90 -1.39 -14.53 -2.91
C ASN A 90 -1.68 -14.29 -4.40
N VAL A 91 -2.68 -13.44 -4.70
CA VAL A 91 -2.98 -13.03 -6.08
C VAL A 91 -1.80 -12.31 -6.70
N PHE A 92 -1.22 -11.35 -5.99
CA PHE A 92 -0.05 -10.60 -6.42
C PHE A 92 1.14 -11.51 -6.75
N ASP A 93 1.51 -12.42 -5.82
CA ASP A 93 2.58 -13.39 -6.02
C ASP A 93 2.31 -14.30 -7.23
N THR A 94 1.07 -14.75 -7.40
CA THR A 94 0.67 -15.63 -8.50
C THR A 94 0.80 -14.94 -9.85
N ILE A 95 0.34 -13.67 -9.96
CA ILE A 95 0.47 -12.88 -11.20
C ILE A 95 1.93 -12.72 -11.58
N ILE A 96 2.81 -12.42 -10.63
CA ILE A 96 4.25 -12.26 -10.90
C ILE A 96 4.87 -13.56 -11.41
N VAL A 97 4.56 -14.70 -10.77
CA VAL A 97 5.16 -15.98 -11.17
C VAL A 97 4.61 -16.45 -12.50
N ILE A 98 3.30 -16.41 -12.73
CA ILE A 98 2.70 -16.78 -14.02
C ILE A 98 3.24 -15.87 -15.14
N GLY A 99 3.30 -14.56 -14.90
CA GLY A 99 3.85 -13.63 -15.87
C GLY A 99 5.32 -13.89 -16.19
N SER A 100 6.10 -14.41 -15.24
CA SER A 100 7.50 -14.80 -15.45
C SER A 100 7.66 -16.10 -16.26
N LEU A 101 6.61 -16.90 -16.36
CA LEU A 101 6.61 -18.19 -17.10
C LEU A 101 6.20 -18.04 -18.57
N ILE A 102 5.58 -16.92 -18.95
CA ILE A 102 5.11 -16.73 -20.32
C ILE A 102 6.32 -16.68 -21.26
N PRO A 103 6.49 -17.65 -22.18
CA PRO A 103 7.51 -17.57 -23.21
C PRO A 103 7.07 -16.52 -24.24
N ILE A 104 7.89 -15.51 -24.45
CA ILE A 104 7.55 -14.38 -25.29
C ILE A 104 8.56 -14.29 -26.41
N ASP A 105 8.11 -14.61 -27.62
CA ASP A 105 8.94 -14.64 -28.83
C ASP A 105 8.94 -13.29 -29.62
N ASN A 106 8.02 -12.38 -29.33
CA ASN A 106 7.88 -11.12 -30.08
C ASN A 106 8.66 -9.98 -29.42
N SER A 107 9.31 -9.12 -30.19
CA SER A 107 10.24 -8.07 -29.75
C SER A 107 9.66 -7.08 -28.72
N GLU A 108 8.40 -6.67 -28.86
CA GLU A 108 7.75 -5.74 -27.91
C GLU A 108 7.44 -6.39 -26.56
N THR A 109 7.07 -7.67 -26.60
CA THR A 109 6.68 -8.44 -25.41
C THR A 109 7.91 -8.91 -24.60
N VAL A 110 9.11 -8.93 -25.19
CA VAL A 110 10.37 -9.22 -24.47
C VAL A 110 10.64 -8.21 -23.36
N LEU A 111 10.30 -6.93 -23.56
CA LEU A 111 10.41 -5.90 -22.51
C LEU A 111 9.49 -6.21 -21.33
N LEU A 112 8.24 -6.59 -21.57
CA LEU A 112 7.28 -6.94 -20.52
C LEU A 112 7.76 -8.16 -19.73
N ALA A 113 8.29 -9.19 -20.39
CA ALA A 113 8.85 -10.35 -19.70
C ALA A 113 10.03 -9.99 -18.79
N ARG A 114 10.91 -9.10 -19.26
CA ARG A 114 12.03 -8.59 -18.46
C ARG A 114 11.50 -7.81 -17.25
N LEU A 115 10.48 -6.94 -17.41
CA LEU A 115 9.84 -6.21 -16.33
C LEU A 115 9.21 -7.15 -15.30
N LEU A 116 8.49 -8.19 -15.74
CA LEU A 116 7.88 -9.17 -14.84
C LEU A 116 8.94 -9.95 -14.04
N ARG A 117 10.11 -10.23 -14.65
CA ARG A 117 11.26 -10.79 -13.90
C ARG A 117 11.78 -9.82 -12.83
N ILE A 118 11.87 -8.53 -13.13
CA ILE A 118 12.25 -7.50 -12.14
C ILE A 118 11.21 -7.43 -11.02
N PHE A 119 9.92 -7.47 -11.34
CA PHE A 119 8.85 -7.41 -10.35
C PHE A 119 8.81 -8.59 -9.38
N ARG A 120 9.50 -9.72 -9.69
CA ARG A 120 9.60 -10.82 -8.71
C ARG A 120 10.28 -10.40 -7.39
N VAL A 121 11.12 -9.33 -7.42
CA VAL A 121 11.72 -8.76 -6.21
C VAL A 121 10.65 -8.18 -5.28
N LEU A 122 9.55 -7.66 -5.83
CA LEU A 122 8.43 -7.13 -5.05
C LEU A 122 7.73 -8.19 -4.18
N ARG A 123 7.97 -9.49 -4.46
CA ARG A 123 7.50 -10.59 -3.61
C ARG A 123 8.06 -10.51 -2.19
N LEU A 124 9.19 -9.80 -2.00
CA LEU A 124 9.73 -9.54 -0.68
C LEU A 124 8.69 -8.89 0.24
N ILE A 125 7.82 -8.04 -0.33
CA ILE A 125 6.72 -7.39 0.40
C ILE A 125 5.71 -8.43 0.94
N SER A 126 5.47 -9.51 0.17
CA SER A 126 4.54 -10.58 0.59
C SER A 126 5.12 -11.47 1.69
N PHE A 127 6.44 -11.58 1.79
CA PHE A 127 7.12 -12.46 2.75
C PHE A 127 7.51 -11.75 4.04
N VAL A 128 7.91 -10.47 3.97
CA VAL A 128 8.33 -9.69 5.14
C VAL A 128 7.11 -9.01 5.79
N PRO A 129 6.71 -9.41 7.01
CA PRO A 129 5.51 -8.88 7.69
C PRO A 129 5.55 -7.36 7.86
N GLU A 130 6.71 -6.80 8.15
CA GLU A 130 6.94 -5.36 8.35
C GLU A 130 6.66 -4.58 7.06
N LEU A 131 7.18 -5.06 5.91
CA LEU A 131 6.93 -4.44 4.60
C LEU A 131 5.45 -4.54 4.22
N ARG A 132 4.81 -5.68 4.51
CA ARG A 132 3.38 -5.88 4.28
C ARG A 132 2.54 -4.89 5.10
N MET A 133 2.93 -4.66 6.35
CA MET A 133 2.27 -3.69 7.23
C MET A 133 2.43 -2.26 6.69
N LEU A 134 3.63 -1.87 6.28
CA LEU A 134 3.91 -0.56 5.68
C LEU A 134 3.07 -0.32 4.42
N VAL A 135 3.04 -1.28 3.48
CA VAL A 135 2.25 -1.15 2.25
C VAL A 135 0.75 -1.08 2.55
N ARG A 136 0.24 -1.87 3.52
CA ARG A 136 -1.17 -1.77 3.95
C ARG A 136 -1.49 -0.39 4.55
N ALA A 137 -0.58 0.17 5.33
CA ALA A 137 -0.76 1.52 5.89
C ALA A 137 -0.81 2.57 4.80
N LEU A 138 0.11 2.50 3.81
CA LEU A 138 0.12 3.38 2.64
C LEU A 138 -1.20 3.27 1.84
N LEU A 139 -1.62 2.05 1.50
CA LEU A 139 -2.87 1.84 0.75
C LEU A 139 -4.11 2.34 1.50
N LYS A 140 -4.12 2.27 2.84
CA LYS A 140 -5.20 2.85 3.65
C LYS A 140 -5.19 4.37 3.68
N ALA A 141 -4.01 5.00 3.53
CA ALA A 141 -3.88 6.46 3.52
C ALA A 141 -4.34 7.08 2.18
N ILE A 142 -4.16 6.38 1.04
CA ILE A 142 -4.51 6.88 -0.30
C ILE A 142 -5.94 7.41 -0.41
N PRO A 143 -7.01 6.69 0.01
CA PRO A 143 -8.38 7.18 -0.11
C PRO A 143 -8.63 8.49 0.65
N ARG A 144 -7.98 8.67 1.81
CA ARG A 144 -8.10 9.89 2.61
C ARG A 144 -7.49 11.10 1.91
N MET A 145 -6.42 10.87 1.12
CA MET A 145 -5.74 11.91 0.35
C MET A 145 -6.42 12.20 -1.00
N GLY A 146 -7.39 11.37 -1.42
CA GLY A 146 -7.98 11.41 -2.75
C GLY A 146 -8.55 12.78 -3.12
N TYR A 147 -9.24 13.46 -2.21
CA TYR A 147 -9.78 14.81 -2.46
C TYR A 147 -8.68 15.86 -2.64
N VAL A 148 -7.58 15.75 -1.90
CA VAL A 148 -6.45 16.68 -2.02
C VAL A 148 -5.74 16.46 -3.35
N VAL A 149 -5.50 15.20 -3.73
CA VAL A 149 -4.93 14.84 -5.03
C VAL A 149 -5.83 15.32 -6.18
N LEU A 150 -7.15 15.17 -6.05
CA LEU A 150 -8.11 15.69 -7.03
C LEU A 150 -8.03 17.22 -7.14
N LEU A 151 -7.96 17.93 -6.01
CA LEU A 151 -7.81 19.38 -6.00
C LEU A 151 -6.51 19.81 -6.68
N MET A 152 -5.39 19.16 -6.34
CA MET A 152 -4.10 19.41 -7.01
C MET A 152 -4.20 19.15 -8.52
N PHE A 153 -4.81 18.05 -8.92
CA PHE A 153 -5.02 17.74 -10.34
C PHE A 153 -5.80 18.85 -11.05
N VAL A 154 -6.87 19.38 -10.44
CA VAL A 154 -7.65 20.49 -11.02
C VAL A 154 -6.80 21.75 -11.17
N ILE A 155 -5.97 22.08 -10.17
CA ILE A 155 -5.05 23.22 -10.23
C ILE A 155 -4.04 23.02 -11.37
N PHE A 156 -3.41 21.84 -11.46
CA PHE A 156 -2.47 21.51 -12.53
C PHE A 156 -3.12 21.60 -13.92
N TYR A 157 -4.32 21.06 -14.04
CA TYR A 157 -5.06 21.10 -15.30
C TYR A 157 -5.39 22.54 -15.74
N MET A 158 -5.89 23.37 -14.81
CA MET A 158 -6.21 24.77 -15.10
C MET A 158 -4.97 25.56 -15.50
N TYR A 159 -3.90 25.47 -14.74
CA TYR A 159 -2.64 26.16 -15.06
C TYR A 159 -2.01 25.58 -16.34
N GLY A 160 -2.00 24.26 -16.53
CA GLY A 160 -1.55 23.62 -17.75
C GLY A 160 -2.32 24.08 -18.99
N ALA A 161 -3.65 24.20 -18.89
CA ALA A 161 -4.48 24.70 -20.00
C ALA A 161 -4.17 26.17 -20.33
N VAL A 162 -4.06 27.04 -19.32
CA VAL A 162 -3.66 28.44 -19.50
C VAL A 162 -2.25 28.51 -20.11
N GLY A 163 -1.29 27.75 -19.60
CA GLY A 163 0.06 27.70 -20.14
C GLY A 163 0.11 27.26 -21.61
N SER A 164 -0.60 26.19 -21.96
CA SER A 164 -0.69 25.70 -23.33
C SER A 164 -1.33 26.72 -24.29
N MET A 165 -2.34 27.46 -23.83
CA MET A 165 -3.01 28.46 -24.65
C MET A 165 -2.15 29.71 -24.90
N PHE A 166 -1.42 30.18 -23.90
CA PHE A 166 -0.71 31.46 -23.94
C PHE A 166 0.77 31.34 -24.28
N PHE A 167 1.43 30.22 -23.92
CA PHE A 167 2.89 30.07 -24.00
C PHE A 167 3.37 29.12 -25.11
N ASN A 168 2.47 28.42 -25.78
CA ASN A 168 2.81 27.48 -26.86
C ASN A 168 3.74 28.10 -27.91
N HIS A 169 3.47 29.35 -28.34
CA HIS A 169 4.26 30.04 -29.35
C HIS A 169 5.67 30.45 -28.86
N ILE A 170 5.94 30.44 -27.55
CA ILE A 170 7.25 30.75 -26.98
C ILE A 170 8.13 29.49 -27.03
N ASN A 171 7.65 28.38 -26.46
CA ASN A 171 8.37 27.12 -26.46
C ASN A 171 7.38 25.95 -26.61
N PRO A 172 7.13 25.47 -27.84
CA PRO A 172 6.27 24.30 -28.04
C PRO A 172 6.73 23.05 -27.27
N GLY A 173 8.03 22.90 -27.05
CA GLY A 173 8.56 21.76 -26.29
C GLY A 173 8.07 21.69 -24.84
N LEU A 174 7.63 22.81 -24.26
CA LEU A 174 7.10 22.91 -22.90
C LEU A 174 5.59 23.14 -22.84
N TRP A 175 4.95 23.63 -23.93
CA TRP A 175 3.59 24.15 -23.89
C TRP A 175 2.68 23.71 -25.07
N ASP A 176 3.15 22.76 -25.92
CA ASP A 176 2.42 22.33 -27.14
C ASP A 176 0.96 21.97 -26.89
N ASN A 177 0.71 21.18 -25.86
CA ASN A 177 -0.62 20.74 -25.50
C ASN A 177 -0.77 20.61 -23.97
N ILE A 178 -2.00 20.40 -23.49
CA ILE A 178 -2.29 20.32 -22.05
C ILE A 178 -1.42 19.27 -21.34
N SER A 179 -1.19 18.11 -21.94
CA SER A 179 -0.40 17.05 -21.33
C SER A 179 1.06 17.46 -21.13
N VAL A 180 1.67 18.09 -22.14
CA VAL A 180 3.04 18.62 -22.06
C VAL A 180 3.11 19.77 -21.05
N ALA A 181 2.15 20.68 -21.10
CA ALA A 181 2.05 21.80 -20.15
C ALA A 181 1.88 21.31 -18.70
N MET A 182 1.09 20.27 -18.44
CA MET A 182 0.96 19.68 -17.12
C MET A 182 2.28 19.07 -16.61
N ILE A 183 3.06 18.43 -17.50
CA ILE A 183 4.41 17.94 -17.16
C ILE A 183 5.34 19.11 -16.81
N THR A 184 5.26 20.20 -17.58
CA THR A 184 6.01 21.43 -17.28
C THR A 184 5.60 22.01 -15.93
N MET A 185 4.30 22.09 -15.64
CA MET A 185 3.81 22.54 -14.33
C MET A 185 4.26 21.59 -13.20
N PHE A 186 4.35 20.27 -13.47
CA PHE A 186 4.91 19.32 -12.50
C PHE A 186 6.39 19.63 -12.21
N ARG A 187 7.19 19.95 -13.20
CA ARG A 187 8.58 20.42 -13.01
C ARG A 187 8.63 21.68 -12.16
N VAL A 188 7.74 22.65 -12.43
CA VAL A 188 7.66 23.92 -11.69
C VAL A 188 7.36 23.66 -10.20
N VAL A 189 6.39 22.81 -9.86
CA VAL A 189 6.03 22.53 -8.46
C VAL A 189 7.06 21.70 -7.71
N THR A 190 7.85 20.89 -8.42
CA THR A 190 8.99 20.15 -7.85
C THR A 190 10.27 20.99 -7.80
N PHE A 191 10.20 22.25 -8.17
CA PHE A 191 11.34 23.19 -8.25
C PHE A 191 12.44 22.77 -9.22
N ASP A 192 12.13 21.90 -10.21
CA ASP A 192 13.08 21.48 -11.23
C ASP A 192 13.11 22.54 -12.35
N ASN A 193 14.18 23.31 -12.42
CA ASN A 193 14.42 24.38 -13.40
C ASN A 193 13.25 25.38 -13.57
N TRP A 194 12.41 25.53 -12.53
CA TRP A 194 11.21 26.35 -12.61
C TRP A 194 11.51 27.81 -12.95
N SER A 195 12.61 28.36 -12.46
CA SER A 195 13.00 29.73 -12.70
C SER A 195 13.41 29.97 -14.17
N GLU A 196 14.08 29.00 -14.80
CA GLU A 196 14.42 29.08 -16.22
C GLU A 196 13.18 29.11 -17.09
N VAL A 197 12.21 28.19 -16.82
CA VAL A 197 10.92 28.16 -17.49
C VAL A 197 10.17 29.48 -17.31
N MET A 198 10.19 30.03 -16.11
CA MET A 198 9.56 31.33 -15.80
C MET A 198 10.24 32.48 -16.57
N TYR A 199 11.56 32.58 -16.55
CA TYR A 199 12.28 33.66 -17.25
C TYR A 199 12.11 33.60 -18.76
N GLU A 200 12.14 32.39 -19.34
CA GLU A 200 11.85 32.23 -20.79
C GLU A 200 10.49 32.80 -21.17
N VAL A 201 9.46 32.56 -20.34
CA VAL A 201 8.13 33.14 -20.57
C VAL A 201 8.10 34.65 -20.29
N MET A 202 8.86 35.12 -19.29
CA MET A 202 8.94 36.55 -18.96
C MET A 202 9.61 37.39 -20.04
N ASP A 203 10.46 36.84 -20.87
CA ASP A 203 11.07 37.55 -22.02
C ASP A 203 9.98 38.03 -22.99
N VAL A 204 8.83 37.37 -23.06
CA VAL A 204 7.68 37.74 -23.87
C VAL A 204 6.57 38.39 -23.05
N TYR A 205 6.30 37.87 -21.87
CA TYR A 205 5.26 38.34 -20.96
C TYR A 205 5.87 38.77 -19.61
N PRO A 206 6.24 40.04 -19.40
CA PRO A 206 6.96 40.48 -18.20
C PRO A 206 6.27 40.18 -16.87
N PHE A 207 4.93 40.04 -16.86
CA PHE A 207 4.16 39.70 -15.66
C PHE A 207 3.91 38.18 -15.47
N ALA A 208 4.52 37.32 -16.25
CA ALA A 208 4.34 35.88 -16.15
C ALA A 208 4.79 35.32 -14.78
N TRP A 209 5.66 36.02 -14.05
CA TRP A 209 6.06 35.62 -12.70
C TRP A 209 4.86 35.47 -11.76
N ILE A 210 3.77 36.26 -11.94
CA ILE A 210 2.56 36.15 -11.12
C ILE A 210 1.89 34.79 -11.34
N TYR A 211 1.84 34.32 -12.61
CA TYR A 211 1.29 33.01 -12.94
C TYR A 211 2.11 31.89 -12.27
N PHE A 212 3.43 31.90 -12.37
CA PHE A 212 4.28 30.86 -11.80
C PHE A 212 4.25 30.89 -10.27
N LEU A 213 4.39 32.05 -9.66
CA LEU A 213 4.36 32.16 -8.18
C LEU A 213 3.00 31.82 -7.60
N SER A 214 1.90 32.23 -8.24
CA SER A 214 0.55 31.86 -7.78
C SER A 214 0.33 30.34 -7.85
N PHE A 215 0.84 29.68 -8.89
CA PHE A 215 0.78 28.23 -9.00
C PHE A 215 1.57 27.54 -7.88
N ILE A 216 2.82 27.96 -7.67
CA ILE A 216 3.67 27.42 -6.59
C ILE A 216 3.01 27.63 -5.24
N PHE A 217 2.54 28.85 -4.96
CA PHE A 217 1.90 29.20 -3.68
C PHE A 217 0.66 28.34 -3.42
N LEU A 218 -0.25 28.21 -4.40
CA LEU A 218 -1.45 27.39 -4.28
C LEU A 218 -1.12 25.92 -3.98
N ASN A 219 -0.18 25.35 -4.73
CA ASN A 219 0.22 23.96 -4.52
C ASN A 219 0.95 23.75 -3.18
N ALA A 220 1.84 24.67 -2.80
CA ALA A 220 2.50 24.63 -1.50
C ALA A 220 1.47 24.72 -0.35
N PHE A 221 0.47 25.61 -0.47
CA PHE A 221 -0.59 25.74 0.52
C PHE A 221 -1.43 24.47 0.64
N VAL A 222 -1.82 23.86 -0.49
CA VAL A 222 -2.55 22.58 -0.51
C VAL A 222 -1.71 21.47 0.12
N PHE A 223 -0.43 21.40 -0.24
CA PHE A 223 0.49 20.40 0.29
C PHE A 223 0.70 20.54 1.80
N LEU A 224 0.92 21.76 2.29
CA LEU A 224 1.08 22.03 3.73
C LEU A 224 -0.19 21.65 4.51
N ASN A 225 -1.37 22.01 3.99
CA ASN A 225 -2.63 21.61 4.62
C ASN A 225 -2.81 20.09 4.67
N MET A 226 -2.39 19.38 3.62
CA MET A 226 -2.38 17.92 3.60
C MET A 226 -1.43 17.38 4.67
N MET A 227 -0.20 17.89 4.77
CA MET A 227 0.78 17.48 5.76
C MET A 227 0.27 17.66 7.18
N ILE A 228 -0.32 18.83 7.47
CA ILE A 228 -0.93 19.13 8.78
C ILE A 228 -2.06 18.13 9.06
N GLY A 229 -2.93 17.86 8.10
CA GLY A 229 -4.01 16.89 8.23
C GLY A 229 -3.51 15.48 8.56
N VAL A 230 -2.46 15.01 7.87
CA VAL A 230 -1.84 13.70 8.13
C VAL A 230 -1.21 13.66 9.53
N VAL A 231 -0.51 14.71 9.93
CA VAL A 231 0.12 14.80 11.26
C VAL A 231 -0.93 14.74 12.35
N ILE A 232 -2.01 15.52 12.24
CA ILE A 232 -3.13 15.52 13.20
C ILE A 232 -3.78 14.12 13.26
N ASP A 233 -4.01 13.45 12.13
CA ASP A 233 -4.61 12.11 12.08
C ASP A 233 -3.72 11.08 12.80
N VAL A 234 -2.40 11.13 12.59
CA VAL A 234 -1.44 10.27 13.28
C VAL A 234 -1.44 10.51 14.78
N PHE A 235 -1.39 11.76 15.21
CA PHE A 235 -1.44 12.12 16.63
C PHE A 235 -2.77 11.68 17.29
N SER A 236 -3.89 11.86 16.61
CA SER A 236 -5.21 11.45 17.11
C SER A 236 -5.29 9.93 17.29
N GLN A 237 -4.76 9.15 16.30
CA GLN A 237 -4.74 7.70 16.39
C GLN A 237 -3.83 7.19 17.52
N GLU A 238 -2.68 7.84 17.72
CA GLU A 238 -1.74 7.47 18.79
C GLU A 238 -2.34 7.82 20.18
N HIS A 239 -2.99 8.97 20.28
CA HIS A 239 -3.68 9.38 21.50
C HIS A 239 -4.85 8.44 21.85
N GLU A 240 -5.64 8.03 20.85
CA GLU A 240 -6.73 7.05 21.03
C GLU A 240 -6.22 5.68 21.50
N LYS A 241 -5.10 5.19 20.93
CA LYS A 241 -4.46 3.94 21.39
C LYS A 241 -3.99 4.06 22.83
N HIS A 242 -3.30 5.14 23.14
CA HIS A 242 -2.76 5.38 24.49
C HIS A 242 -3.87 5.52 25.52
N SER A 243 -4.99 6.18 25.16
CA SER A 243 -6.19 6.30 26.00
C SER A 243 -6.85 4.93 26.23
N LYS A 244 -6.92 4.09 25.20
CA LYS A 244 -7.44 2.70 25.34
C LYS A 244 -6.55 1.83 26.21
N GLU A 245 -5.23 1.94 26.08
CA GLU A 245 -4.26 1.21 26.90
C GLU A 245 -4.27 1.64 28.36
N GLN A 246 -4.54 2.91 28.65
CA GLN A 246 -4.65 3.46 30.01
C GLN A 246 -6.04 3.31 30.64
N GLY A 247 -7.01 2.70 29.94
CA GLY A 247 -8.38 2.59 30.42
C GLY A 247 -9.11 3.94 30.54
N LYS A 248 -8.65 4.98 29.84
CA LYS A 248 -9.18 6.37 29.89
C LYS A 248 -9.89 6.78 28.60
N GLY A 249 -10.22 5.85 27.70
CA GLY A 249 -10.94 6.15 26.46
C GLY A 249 -12.43 6.44 26.71
N GLU A 250 -13.08 7.23 25.83
CA GLU A 250 -14.50 7.54 25.91
C GLU A 250 -15.40 6.29 26.12
N ALA A 251 -15.04 5.16 25.53
CA ALA A 251 -15.75 3.90 25.72
C ALA A 251 -15.65 3.37 27.16
N PHE A 252 -14.54 3.66 27.86
CA PHE A 252 -14.33 3.27 29.25
C PHE A 252 -15.10 4.20 30.19
N GLU A 253 -15.08 5.52 29.93
CA GLU A 253 -15.86 6.51 30.71
C GLU A 253 -17.36 6.26 30.58
N VAL A 254 -17.85 5.91 29.39
CA VAL A 254 -19.26 5.54 29.17
C VAL A 254 -19.60 4.24 29.87
N HIS A 255 -18.71 3.26 29.89
CA HIS A 255 -18.94 2.00 30.60
C HIS A 255 -18.94 2.18 32.11
N ASP A 256 -18.00 2.96 32.64
CA ASP A 256 -17.85 3.24 34.07
C ASP A 256 -19.03 4.11 34.60
N THR A 257 -19.44 5.11 33.81
CA THR A 257 -20.64 5.91 34.12
C THR A 257 -21.92 5.06 34.08
N HIS A 258 -22.05 4.15 33.13
CA HIS A 258 -23.20 3.25 33.03
C HIS A 258 -23.26 2.28 34.21
N GLU A 259 -22.12 1.74 34.66
CA GLU A 259 -22.04 0.88 35.86
C GLU A 259 -22.39 1.64 37.13
N LEU A 260 -21.91 2.89 37.25
CA LEU A 260 -22.25 3.80 38.35
C LEU A 260 -23.74 4.13 38.40
N VAL A 261 -24.35 4.40 37.24
CA VAL A 261 -25.79 4.64 37.12
C VAL A 261 -26.62 3.44 37.56
N ILE A 262 -26.23 2.22 37.14
CA ILE A 262 -26.91 0.98 37.58
C ILE A 262 -26.80 0.78 39.09
N LYS A 263 -25.62 1.02 39.70
CA LYS A 263 -25.43 0.95 41.13
C LYS A 263 -26.30 1.93 41.88
N LEU A 264 -26.36 3.21 41.42
CA LEU A 264 -27.22 4.24 42.00
C LEU A 264 -28.71 3.89 41.89
N MET A 265 -29.17 3.40 40.74
CA MET A 265 -30.55 2.93 40.58
C MET A 265 -30.90 1.80 41.55
N THR A 266 -29.98 0.85 41.74
CA THR A 266 -30.19 -0.27 42.66
C THR A 266 -30.24 0.19 44.11
N GLN A 267 -29.45 1.21 44.51
CA GLN A 267 -29.52 1.81 45.84
C GLN A 267 -30.81 2.60 46.05
N VAL A 268 -31.25 3.37 45.07
CA VAL A 268 -32.53 4.11 45.16
C VAL A 268 -33.71 3.15 45.32
N THR A 269 -33.75 2.07 44.53
CA THR A 269 -34.82 1.08 44.65
C THR A 269 -34.82 0.35 46.00
N ARG A 270 -33.64 0.11 46.60
CA ARG A 270 -33.54 -0.44 47.94
C ARG A 270 -34.03 0.52 49.01
N MET A 271 -33.69 1.83 48.90
CA MET A 271 -34.18 2.86 49.80
C MET A 271 -35.69 3.02 49.72
N GLU A 272 -36.26 3.07 48.50
CA GLU A 272 -37.71 3.11 48.29
C GLU A 272 -38.42 1.92 48.99
N LYS A 273 -37.89 0.71 48.83
CA LYS A 273 -38.45 -0.46 49.47
C LYS A 273 -38.42 -0.36 50.99
N THR A 274 -37.32 0.08 51.57
CA THR A 274 -37.17 0.27 53.01
C THR A 274 -38.10 1.40 53.54
N MET A 275 -38.31 2.45 52.81
CA MET A 275 -39.26 3.51 53.18
C MET A 275 -40.70 3.04 53.16
N ILE A 276 -41.08 2.22 52.16
CA ILE A 276 -42.42 1.63 52.04
C ILE A 276 -42.66 0.66 53.25
N GLU A 277 -41.70 -0.15 53.60
CA GLU A 277 -41.75 -1.04 54.76
C GLU A 277 -41.92 -0.26 56.05
N HIS A 278 -41.15 0.78 56.29
CA HIS A 278 -41.28 1.67 57.45
C HIS A 278 -42.58 2.46 57.53
N THR A 279 -43.15 2.78 56.36
CA THR A 279 -44.45 3.53 56.31
C THR A 279 -45.60 2.60 56.58
N ASN A 280 -45.51 1.31 56.25
CA ASN A 280 -46.52 0.32 56.58
C ASN A 280 -46.50 -0.10 58.04
N ASP A 281 -45.31 -0.24 58.66
CA ASP A 281 -45.18 -0.54 60.12
C ASP A 281 -45.72 0.57 61.03
N LYS A 282 -45.76 1.84 60.58
CA LYS A 282 -46.40 2.95 61.32
C LYS A 282 -47.89 3.06 61.20
N LYS A 283 -48.52 2.25 60.36
CA LYS A 283 -49.99 2.21 60.13
C LYS A 283 -50.68 1.06 60.86
N GLN A 284 -49.94 0.13 61.49
CA GLN A 284 -50.44 -0.85 62.43
C GLN A 284 -50.29 -0.35 63.88
#